data_e0c225241eb18b0feadded07bb832c06
#
_entry.id   e0c225241eb18b0feadded07bb832c06
#
_cell.length_a   1.000
_cell.length_b   1.000
_cell.length_c   1.000
_cell.angle_alpha   90.00
_cell.angle_beta   90.00
_cell.angle_gamma   90.00
#
_symmetry.space_group_name_H-M   'P 1'
#
loop_
_entity.id
_entity.type
_entity.pdbx_description
1 polymer ?
#
loop_
_entity_poly.entity_id
_entity_poly.type
_entity_poly.pdbx_seq_one_letter_code
_entity_poly.pdbx_strand_id
1 'polypeptide(L)'
;FHHSINEYLSGSPAELPARNLSGLIAFNNQTERELALFNQDIFEKSLDAAPIDSEAYQSALRLIQDTAGKNGIDALLAKHNVDVLVAPSNSPSFLIDGVYGDHSPAGFIGIGYLAAVAGYPHLTVPAGEVKGLPVGISFIGAKWKDEDVLKIGKVFEAKHGFFIKPGLLPTRFDDPSLKGIQKGLNESR
;
A
#
# COMPACT_ATOMS: atom_id res chain seq x y z
N PHE A 1 1.90 1.70 -14.96
CA PHE A 1 0.67 0.95 -14.64
C PHE A 1 -0.04 0.46 -15.91
N HIS A 2 -0.46 1.37 -16.82
CA HIS A 2 -1.22 1.04 -18.04
C HIS A 2 -0.62 -0.14 -18.83
N HIS A 3 0.66 -0.10 -19.15
CA HIS A 3 1.36 -1.18 -19.86
C HIS A 3 1.29 -2.49 -19.08
N SER A 4 1.71 -2.50 -17.82
CA SER A 4 1.83 -3.74 -17.03
C SER A 4 0.49 -4.39 -16.74
N ILE A 5 -0.59 -3.62 -16.51
CA ILE A 5 -1.92 -4.19 -16.31
C ILE A 5 -2.48 -4.82 -17.59
N ASN A 6 -2.24 -4.19 -18.74
CA ASN A 6 -2.64 -4.76 -20.03
C ASN A 6 -1.90 -6.07 -20.33
N GLU A 7 -0.60 -6.11 -20.09
CA GLU A 7 0.22 -7.32 -20.27
C GLU A 7 -0.26 -8.44 -19.33
N TYR A 8 -0.47 -8.14 -18.05
CA TYR A 8 -0.96 -9.10 -17.07
C TYR A 8 -2.34 -9.67 -17.43
N LEU A 9 -3.30 -8.81 -17.76
CA LEU A 9 -4.66 -9.24 -18.09
C LEU A 9 -4.72 -10.00 -19.41
N SER A 10 -3.96 -9.61 -20.42
CA SER A 10 -3.91 -10.31 -21.71
C SER A 10 -3.33 -11.70 -21.57
N GLY A 11 -2.33 -11.91 -20.71
CA GLY A 11 -1.68 -13.19 -20.43
C GLY A 11 -2.44 -14.09 -19.45
N SER A 12 -3.51 -13.62 -18.80
CA SER A 12 -4.25 -14.42 -17.83
C SER A 12 -4.99 -15.59 -18.50
N PRO A 13 -4.87 -16.83 -17.98
CA PRO A 13 -5.63 -17.98 -18.44
C PRO A 13 -7.11 -17.96 -18.02
N ALA A 14 -7.49 -17.10 -17.06
CA ALA A 14 -8.86 -17.00 -16.58
C ALA A 14 -9.79 -16.32 -17.59
N GLU A 15 -11.07 -16.68 -17.58
CA GLU A 15 -12.09 -15.91 -18.28
C GLU A 15 -12.34 -14.61 -17.51
N LEU A 16 -11.96 -13.49 -18.09
CA LEU A 16 -12.07 -12.17 -17.47
C LEU A 16 -13.02 -11.28 -18.28
N PRO A 17 -13.85 -10.46 -17.61
CA PRO A 17 -14.74 -9.52 -18.29
C PRO A 17 -13.99 -8.42 -19.03
N ALA A 18 -12.74 -8.16 -18.66
CA ALA A 18 -11.86 -7.17 -19.28
C ALA A 18 -10.43 -7.70 -19.41
N ARG A 19 -9.76 -7.39 -20.52
CA ARG A 19 -8.40 -7.83 -20.83
C ARG A 19 -7.38 -6.70 -20.91
N ASN A 20 -7.80 -5.48 -20.62
CA ASN A 20 -6.97 -4.29 -20.61
C ASN A 20 -7.59 -3.19 -19.72
N LEU A 21 -6.86 -2.12 -19.49
CA LEU A 21 -7.28 -1.01 -18.63
C LEU A 21 -8.56 -0.33 -19.15
N SER A 22 -8.69 -0.12 -20.45
CA SER A 22 -9.90 0.48 -21.03
C SER A 22 -11.12 -0.39 -20.77
N GLY A 23 -10.97 -1.71 -20.87
CA GLY A 23 -12.03 -2.68 -20.57
C GLY A 23 -12.41 -2.68 -19.08
N LEU A 24 -11.43 -2.52 -18.16
CA LEU A 24 -11.71 -2.38 -16.73
C LEU A 24 -12.51 -1.11 -16.44
N ILE A 25 -12.13 0.01 -17.04
CA ILE A 25 -12.86 1.28 -16.92
C ILE A 25 -14.31 1.14 -17.43
N ALA A 26 -14.47 0.50 -18.59
CA ALA A 26 -15.81 0.24 -19.14
C ALA A 26 -16.65 -0.67 -18.25
N PHE A 27 -16.05 -1.72 -17.68
CA PHE A 27 -16.70 -2.61 -16.71
C PHE A 27 -17.16 -1.84 -15.46
N ASN A 28 -16.29 -1.02 -14.88
CA ASN A 28 -16.62 -0.22 -13.70
C ASN A 28 -17.78 0.76 -13.99
N ASN A 29 -17.77 1.41 -15.16
CA ASN A 29 -18.86 2.31 -15.57
C ASN A 29 -20.23 1.62 -15.74
N GLN A 30 -20.23 0.32 -16.02
CA GLN A 30 -21.44 -0.48 -16.17
C GLN A 30 -21.87 -1.18 -14.88
N THR A 31 -21.05 -1.11 -13.83
CA THR A 31 -21.26 -1.82 -12.57
C THR A 31 -21.41 -0.80 -11.45
N GLU A 32 -22.65 -0.46 -11.10
CA GLU A 32 -22.97 0.58 -10.11
C GLU A 32 -22.20 0.42 -8.79
N ARG A 33 -22.03 -0.82 -8.32
CA ARG A 33 -21.29 -1.12 -7.08
C ARG A 33 -19.85 -0.63 -7.10
N GLU A 34 -19.17 -0.70 -8.24
CA GLU A 34 -17.73 -0.39 -8.33
C GLU A 34 -17.43 1.10 -8.14
N LEU A 35 -18.36 1.96 -8.57
CA LEU A 35 -18.21 3.42 -8.47
C LEU A 35 -19.14 4.06 -7.41
N ALA A 36 -19.79 3.24 -6.57
CA ALA A 36 -20.71 3.74 -5.56
C ALA A 36 -20.05 4.60 -4.48
N LEU A 37 -18.79 4.33 -4.12
CA LEU A 37 -18.04 5.02 -3.06
C LEU A 37 -16.76 5.69 -3.55
N PHE A 38 -16.13 5.15 -4.58
CA PHE A 38 -14.83 5.62 -5.10
C PHE A 38 -14.93 5.90 -6.59
N ASN A 39 -14.17 6.90 -7.06
CA ASN A 39 -14.01 7.15 -8.49
C ASN A 39 -12.87 6.32 -9.09
N GLN A 40 -12.68 6.40 -10.40
CA GLN A 40 -11.60 5.73 -11.13
C GLN A 40 -10.68 6.70 -11.89
N ASP A 41 -10.58 7.94 -11.43
CA ASP A 41 -9.80 8.99 -12.09
C ASP A 41 -8.31 8.65 -12.29
N ILE A 42 -7.74 7.83 -11.39
CA ILE A 42 -6.38 7.32 -11.54
C ILE A 42 -6.27 6.33 -12.72
N PHE A 43 -7.28 5.50 -12.95
CA PHE A 43 -7.32 4.62 -14.12
C PHE A 43 -7.42 5.42 -15.42
N GLU A 44 -8.29 6.42 -15.44
CA GLU A 44 -8.49 7.31 -16.59
C GLU A 44 -7.22 8.09 -16.92
N LYS A 45 -6.59 8.73 -15.92
CA LYS A 45 -5.28 9.39 -16.08
C LYS A 45 -4.17 8.45 -16.55
N SER A 46 -4.25 7.18 -16.17
CA SER A 46 -3.26 6.18 -16.58
C SER A 46 -3.37 5.80 -18.05
N LEU A 47 -4.54 5.97 -18.70
CA LEU A 47 -4.68 5.78 -20.15
C LEU A 47 -3.86 6.80 -20.93
N ASP A 48 -3.79 8.04 -20.43
CA ASP A 48 -3.08 9.15 -21.08
C ASP A 48 -1.59 9.19 -20.71
N ALA A 49 -1.12 8.25 -19.86
CA ALA A 49 0.28 8.19 -19.45
C ALA A 49 1.20 7.90 -20.63
N ALA A 50 2.37 8.54 -20.63
CA ALA A 50 3.39 8.33 -21.67
C ALA A 50 3.78 6.83 -21.76
N PRO A 51 4.01 6.31 -22.99
CA PRO A 51 4.47 4.94 -23.20
C PRO A 51 5.77 4.66 -22.44
N ILE A 52 5.94 3.40 -22.00
CA ILE A 52 7.12 3.00 -21.19
C ILE A 52 8.45 3.12 -21.94
N ASP A 53 8.43 3.09 -23.26
CA ASP A 53 9.60 3.28 -24.16
C ASP A 53 9.85 4.74 -24.51
N SER A 54 8.97 5.66 -24.08
CA SER A 54 9.15 7.09 -24.32
C SER A 54 10.35 7.66 -23.53
N GLU A 55 11.04 8.64 -24.10
CA GLU A 55 12.14 9.34 -23.42
C GLU A 55 11.69 9.99 -22.12
N ALA A 56 10.47 10.53 -22.07
CA ALA A 56 9.88 11.13 -20.88
C ALA A 56 9.76 10.13 -19.73
N TYR A 57 9.20 8.93 -20.00
CA TYR A 57 9.08 7.87 -19.00
C TYR A 57 10.45 7.36 -18.56
N GLN A 58 11.34 7.05 -19.50
CA GLN A 58 12.66 6.51 -19.21
C GLN A 58 13.53 7.49 -18.41
N SER A 59 13.46 8.78 -18.72
CA SER A 59 14.18 9.80 -17.95
C SER A 59 13.63 9.97 -16.54
N ALA A 60 12.31 9.96 -16.36
CA ALA A 60 11.67 10.01 -15.04
C ALA A 60 12.03 8.77 -14.21
N LEU A 61 12.02 7.56 -14.81
CA LEU A 61 12.39 6.32 -14.15
C LEU A 61 13.85 6.36 -13.66
N ARG A 62 14.79 6.76 -14.54
CA ARG A 62 16.21 6.91 -14.15
C ARG A 62 16.38 7.92 -13.00
N LEU A 63 15.73 9.06 -13.09
CA LEU A 63 15.80 10.09 -12.05
C LEU A 63 15.32 9.56 -10.68
N ILE A 64 14.19 8.85 -10.66
CA ILE A 64 13.64 8.28 -9.42
C ILE A 64 14.58 7.22 -8.86
N GLN A 65 15.06 6.29 -9.69
CA GLN A 65 15.97 5.22 -9.24
C GLN A 65 17.30 5.77 -8.74
N ASP A 66 17.88 6.74 -9.43
CA ASP A 66 19.13 7.37 -8.98
C ASP A 66 18.93 8.15 -7.69
N THR A 67 17.85 8.93 -7.58
CA THR A 67 17.60 9.78 -6.40
C THR A 67 17.28 8.95 -5.17
N ALA A 68 16.36 7.99 -5.27
CA ALA A 68 15.95 7.16 -4.14
C ALA A 68 16.97 6.04 -3.83
N GLY A 69 17.59 5.45 -4.87
CA GLY A 69 18.55 4.35 -4.73
C GLY A 69 19.97 4.85 -4.46
N LYS A 70 20.74 5.07 -5.53
CA LYS A 70 22.16 5.38 -5.46
C LYS A 70 22.49 6.62 -4.62
N ASN A 71 21.80 7.72 -4.86
CA ASN A 71 22.03 9.00 -4.17
C ASN A 71 21.22 9.13 -2.87
N GLY A 72 20.28 8.22 -2.60
CA GLY A 72 19.48 8.15 -1.39
C GLY A 72 19.93 7.01 -0.48
N ILE A 73 19.39 5.81 -0.66
CA ILE A 73 19.61 4.67 0.23
C ILE A 73 21.10 4.31 0.29
N ASP A 74 21.76 4.06 -0.84
CA ASP A 74 23.17 3.66 -0.86
C ASP A 74 24.07 4.73 -0.25
N ALA A 75 23.83 6.00 -0.58
CA ALA A 75 24.60 7.11 -0.03
C ALA A 75 24.48 7.23 1.49
N LEU A 76 23.27 7.01 2.04
CA LEU A 76 23.04 7.03 3.49
C LEU A 76 23.70 5.85 4.18
N LEU A 77 23.56 4.63 3.64
CA LEU A 77 24.22 3.43 4.18
C LEU A 77 25.74 3.62 4.23
N ALA A 78 26.34 4.08 3.13
CA ALA A 78 27.77 4.31 3.05
C ALA A 78 28.23 5.45 3.97
N LYS A 79 27.53 6.60 3.97
CA LYS A 79 27.88 7.76 4.79
C LYS A 79 27.94 7.44 6.28
N HIS A 80 26.99 6.62 6.75
CA HIS A 80 26.85 6.28 8.16
C HIS A 80 27.49 4.94 8.52
N ASN A 81 28.05 4.22 7.55
CA ASN A 81 28.64 2.88 7.70
C ASN A 81 27.68 1.92 8.43
N VAL A 82 26.45 1.81 7.94
CA VAL A 82 25.39 0.96 8.48
C VAL A 82 24.88 -0.01 7.42
N ASP A 83 24.37 -1.16 7.88
CA ASP A 83 23.85 -2.22 7.00
C ASP A 83 22.41 -1.98 6.57
N VAL A 84 21.63 -1.28 7.40
CA VAL A 84 20.23 -0.97 7.12
C VAL A 84 19.85 0.43 7.60
N LEU A 85 18.89 1.05 6.93
CA LEU A 85 18.16 2.21 7.41
C LEU A 85 16.92 1.73 8.17
N VAL A 86 16.56 2.43 9.25
CA VAL A 86 15.44 2.08 10.11
C VAL A 86 14.52 3.27 10.27
N ALA A 87 13.21 3.03 10.16
CA ALA A 87 12.19 4.06 10.40
C ALA A 87 10.86 3.42 10.80
N PRO A 88 9.92 4.19 11.40
CA PRO A 88 8.53 3.74 11.50
C PRO A 88 7.98 3.39 10.12
N SER A 89 7.30 2.25 10.00
CA SER A 89 6.81 1.77 8.69
C SER A 89 5.72 2.67 8.14
N ASN A 90 4.80 3.05 9.01
CA ASN A 90 3.64 3.86 8.67
C ASN A 90 3.05 4.51 9.92
N SER A 91 2.20 5.50 9.74
CA SER A 91 1.33 6.01 10.80
C SER A 91 0.40 4.90 11.33
N PRO A 92 -0.09 4.97 12.58
CA PRO A 92 -1.13 4.07 13.05
C PRO A 92 -2.35 4.11 12.13
N SER A 93 -3.14 3.03 12.13
CA SER A 93 -4.42 2.99 11.41
C SER A 93 -5.31 4.16 11.84
N PHE A 94 -6.11 4.65 10.91
CA PHE A 94 -7.07 5.74 11.13
C PHE A 94 -8.48 5.29 10.72
N LEU A 95 -9.48 6.08 11.09
CA LEU A 95 -10.86 5.80 10.74
C LEU A 95 -11.09 6.06 9.25
N ILE A 96 -11.71 5.09 8.60
CA ILE A 96 -12.22 5.22 7.23
C ILE A 96 -13.54 5.98 7.29
N ASP A 97 -13.66 7.04 6.52
CA ASP A 97 -14.89 7.82 6.40
C ASP A 97 -15.20 8.12 4.94
N GLY A 98 -16.14 7.37 4.37
CA GLY A 98 -16.55 7.51 2.97
C GLY A 98 -17.38 8.78 2.67
N VAL A 99 -17.79 9.53 3.70
CA VAL A 99 -18.60 10.76 3.55
C VAL A 99 -17.77 12.02 3.67
N TYR A 100 -16.95 12.12 4.74
CA TYR A 100 -16.15 13.31 5.04
C TYR A 100 -14.66 13.17 4.69
N GLY A 101 -14.27 12.00 4.22
CA GLY A 101 -12.88 11.64 3.94
C GLY A 101 -12.19 10.97 5.14
N ASP A 102 -11.19 10.14 4.82
CA ASP A 102 -10.45 9.39 5.81
C ASP A 102 -9.71 10.30 6.80
N HIS A 103 -9.74 9.95 8.07
CA HIS A 103 -9.09 10.70 9.15
C HIS A 103 -7.59 10.37 9.24
N SER A 104 -6.87 10.50 8.14
CA SER A 104 -5.42 10.29 8.15
C SER A 104 -4.73 11.36 9.01
N PRO A 105 -3.75 10.97 9.86
CA PRO A 105 -3.06 11.92 10.70
C PRO A 105 -2.25 12.93 9.87
N ALA A 106 -2.24 14.19 10.31
CA ALA A 106 -1.34 15.19 9.76
C ALA A 106 0.12 14.73 9.95
N GLY A 107 0.94 14.86 8.91
CA GLY A 107 2.32 14.36 8.95
C GLY A 107 2.41 12.84 8.78
N PHE A 108 1.56 12.26 7.96
CA PHE A 108 1.60 10.84 7.59
C PHE A 108 3.02 10.38 7.27
N ILE A 109 3.44 9.31 7.95
CA ILE A 109 4.73 8.66 7.76
C ILE A 109 4.51 7.39 6.92
N GLY A 110 5.26 7.26 5.83
CA GLY A 110 5.27 6.07 5.02
C GLY A 110 6.65 5.93 4.37
N ILE A 111 7.51 5.09 4.92
CA ILE A 111 8.90 4.96 4.46
C ILE A 111 9.06 3.99 3.28
N GLY A 112 8.09 3.10 3.08
CA GLY A 112 8.20 2.01 2.09
C GLY A 112 8.36 2.47 0.66
N TYR A 113 7.84 3.63 0.29
CA TYR A 113 7.90 4.12 -1.08
C TYR A 113 9.33 4.36 -1.60
N LEU A 114 10.28 4.74 -0.75
CA LEU A 114 11.67 4.94 -1.15
C LEU A 114 12.30 3.64 -1.69
N ALA A 115 12.16 2.57 -0.93
CA ALA A 115 12.64 1.25 -1.33
C ALA A 115 11.88 0.72 -2.54
N ALA A 116 10.55 0.89 -2.59
CA ALA A 116 9.69 0.43 -3.67
C ALA A 116 10.05 1.05 -5.03
N VAL A 117 10.22 2.38 -5.09
CA VAL A 117 10.57 3.06 -6.35
C VAL A 117 12.01 2.82 -6.79
N ALA A 118 12.92 2.55 -5.85
CA ALA A 118 14.33 2.26 -6.13
C ALA A 118 14.59 0.78 -6.46
N GLY A 119 13.69 -0.13 -6.06
CA GLY A 119 13.87 -1.58 -6.19
C GLY A 119 14.86 -2.14 -5.16
N TYR A 120 14.75 -1.71 -3.91
CA TYR A 120 15.58 -2.13 -2.77
C TYR A 120 14.77 -2.98 -1.77
N PRO A 121 15.44 -3.90 -1.04
CA PRO A 121 14.77 -4.72 -0.05
C PRO A 121 14.25 -3.89 1.11
N HIS A 122 13.00 -4.13 1.48
CA HIS A 122 12.31 -3.48 2.57
C HIS A 122 11.51 -4.50 3.36
N LEU A 123 11.72 -4.56 4.65
CA LEU A 123 11.03 -5.44 5.59
C LEU A 123 10.35 -4.61 6.66
N THR A 124 9.09 -4.91 6.96
CA THR A 124 8.37 -4.39 8.12
C THR A 124 8.14 -5.49 9.12
N VAL A 125 8.43 -5.22 10.39
CA VAL A 125 8.09 -6.09 11.51
C VAL A 125 7.29 -5.34 12.57
N PRO A 126 6.45 -6.03 13.37
CA PRO A 126 5.73 -5.40 14.48
C PRO A 126 6.71 -4.78 15.48
N ALA A 127 6.44 -3.54 15.90
CA ALA A 127 7.32 -2.79 16.81
C ALA A 127 6.64 -2.31 18.09
N GLY A 128 5.32 -2.30 18.12
CA GLY A 128 4.59 -1.81 19.28
C GLY A 128 3.16 -1.38 18.93
N GLU A 129 2.58 -0.57 19.78
CA GLU A 129 1.25 -0.03 19.58
C GLU A 129 1.15 1.44 20.00
N VAL A 130 0.20 2.14 19.43
CA VAL A 130 -0.21 3.47 19.84
C VAL A 130 -1.71 3.43 20.11
N LYS A 131 -2.12 3.58 21.38
CA LYS A 131 -3.54 3.50 21.80
C LYS A 131 -4.23 2.20 21.34
N GLY A 132 -3.55 1.08 21.42
CA GLY A 132 -4.06 -0.22 21.00
C GLY A 132 -4.02 -0.47 19.49
N LEU A 133 -3.51 0.46 18.69
CA LEU A 133 -3.34 0.29 17.24
C LEU A 133 -1.90 -0.15 16.93
N PRO A 134 -1.68 -1.25 16.20
CA PRO A 134 -0.34 -1.74 15.94
C PRO A 134 0.44 -0.78 15.04
N VAL A 135 1.75 -0.67 15.32
CA VAL A 135 2.71 0.04 14.48
C VAL A 135 3.88 -0.85 14.13
N GLY A 136 4.43 -0.67 12.94
CA GLY A 136 5.58 -1.40 12.43
C GLY A 136 6.85 -0.57 12.41
N ILE A 137 7.99 -1.26 12.43
CA ILE A 137 9.29 -0.71 12.12
C ILE A 137 9.81 -1.30 10.82
N SER A 138 10.35 -0.46 9.97
CA SER A 138 10.90 -0.84 8.66
C SER A 138 12.41 -0.92 8.69
N PHE A 139 12.95 -1.91 7.99
CA PHE A 139 14.37 -2.08 7.70
C PHE A 139 14.56 -2.03 6.18
N ILE A 140 15.40 -1.13 5.70
CA ILE A 140 15.71 -0.96 4.28
C ILE A 140 17.19 -1.24 4.11
N GLY A 141 17.54 -2.24 3.31
CA GLY A 141 18.93 -2.63 3.03
C GLY A 141 19.42 -2.15 1.67
N ALA A 142 20.70 -2.41 1.38
CA ALA A 142 21.27 -2.21 0.05
C ALA A 142 20.64 -3.15 -0.98
N LYS A 143 20.72 -2.78 -2.26
CA LYS A 143 20.18 -3.58 -3.37
C LYS A 143 20.74 -5.00 -3.35
N TRP A 144 19.85 -5.99 -3.52
CA TRP A 144 20.18 -7.44 -3.47
C TRP A 144 20.63 -7.97 -2.10
N LYS A 145 20.40 -7.21 -1.01
CA LYS A 145 20.70 -7.62 0.37
C LYS A 145 19.47 -8.11 1.12
N ASP A 146 18.55 -8.76 0.43
CA ASP A 146 17.28 -9.28 0.99
C ASP A 146 17.52 -10.21 2.18
N GLU A 147 18.50 -11.13 2.06
CA GLU A 147 18.86 -12.07 3.12
C GLU A 147 19.34 -11.37 4.39
N ASP A 148 20.15 -10.31 4.23
CA ASP A 148 20.69 -9.56 5.37
C ASP A 148 19.55 -8.80 6.08
N VAL A 149 18.63 -8.20 5.33
CA VAL A 149 17.45 -7.52 5.88
C VAL A 149 16.54 -8.51 6.63
N LEU A 150 16.32 -9.70 6.08
CA LEU A 150 15.53 -10.76 6.73
C LEU A 150 16.19 -11.23 8.04
N LYS A 151 17.51 -11.42 8.07
CA LYS A 151 18.26 -11.79 9.27
C LYS A 151 18.12 -10.74 10.37
N ILE A 152 18.26 -9.46 10.02
CA ILE A 152 18.13 -8.34 10.96
C ILE A 152 16.71 -8.27 11.51
N GLY A 153 15.69 -8.36 10.66
CA GLY A 153 14.29 -8.38 11.09
C GLY A 153 13.96 -9.54 12.00
N LYS A 154 14.45 -10.75 11.70
CA LYS A 154 14.30 -11.93 12.55
C LYS A 154 14.92 -11.73 13.94
N VAL A 155 16.11 -11.13 14.02
CA VAL A 155 16.76 -10.85 15.31
C VAL A 155 15.97 -9.80 16.09
N PHE A 156 15.48 -8.77 15.43
CA PHE A 156 14.64 -7.75 16.05
C PHE A 156 13.35 -8.37 16.61
N GLU A 157 12.61 -9.11 15.80
CA GLU A 157 11.36 -9.77 16.20
C GLU A 157 11.58 -10.72 17.39
N ALA A 158 12.64 -11.54 17.35
CA ALA A 158 12.97 -12.46 18.43
C ALA A 158 13.30 -11.76 19.76
N LYS A 159 13.91 -10.55 19.71
CA LYS A 159 14.24 -9.77 20.91
C LYS A 159 13.09 -8.94 21.44
N HIS A 160 12.26 -8.39 20.55
CA HIS A 160 11.14 -7.56 20.92
C HIS A 160 9.90 -8.37 21.31
N GLY A 161 9.65 -9.50 20.65
CA GLY A 161 8.53 -10.39 20.94
C GLY A 161 7.16 -9.73 20.84
N PHE A 162 7.06 -8.59 20.15
CA PHE A 162 5.81 -7.85 20.10
C PHE A 162 4.93 -8.37 18.97
N PHE A 163 3.79 -8.90 19.33
CA PHE A 163 2.74 -9.29 18.41
C PHE A 163 1.37 -9.01 19.03
N ILE A 164 0.59 -8.14 18.39
CA ILE A 164 -0.80 -7.92 18.77
C ILE A 164 -1.69 -8.85 17.97
N LYS A 165 -2.40 -9.72 18.68
CA LYS A 165 -3.52 -10.44 18.10
C LYS A 165 -4.72 -9.47 18.07
N PRO A 166 -5.32 -9.17 16.91
CA PRO A 166 -6.45 -8.26 16.85
C PRO A 166 -7.63 -8.82 17.64
N GLY A 167 -8.14 -8.04 18.58
CA GLY A 167 -9.42 -8.28 19.21
C GLY A 167 -10.52 -7.87 18.24
N LEU A 168 -11.22 -8.85 17.66
CA LEU A 168 -12.38 -8.54 16.82
C LEU A 168 -13.48 -7.98 17.70
N LEU A 169 -13.71 -6.67 17.61
CA LEU A 169 -14.83 -6.04 18.28
C LEU A 169 -16.14 -6.45 17.58
N PRO A 170 -17.23 -6.66 18.35
CA PRO A 170 -18.54 -6.88 17.76
C PRO A 170 -18.88 -5.74 16.80
N THR A 171 -19.46 -6.05 15.66
CA THR A 171 -19.94 -5.02 14.76
C THR A 171 -21.14 -4.31 15.37
N ARG A 172 -21.36 -3.07 14.98
CA ARG A 172 -22.56 -2.33 15.40
C ARG A 172 -23.87 -3.07 14.97
N PHE A 173 -23.79 -3.90 13.95
CA PHE A 173 -24.90 -4.74 13.49
C PHE A 173 -25.23 -5.89 14.46
N ASP A 174 -24.27 -6.31 15.31
CA ASP A 174 -24.49 -7.35 16.31
C ASP A 174 -24.98 -6.80 17.66
N ASP A 175 -25.07 -5.46 17.81
CA ASP A 175 -25.54 -4.82 19.03
C ASP A 175 -27.04 -5.12 19.25
N PRO A 176 -27.39 -5.82 20.34
CA PRO A 176 -28.79 -6.17 20.63
C PRO A 176 -29.72 -4.96 20.73
N SER A 177 -29.18 -3.79 21.16
CA SER A 177 -29.96 -2.55 21.30
C SER A 177 -30.40 -1.95 19.97
N LEU A 178 -29.71 -2.31 18.87
CA LEU A 178 -29.97 -1.81 17.52
C LEU A 178 -30.83 -2.75 16.65
N LYS A 179 -31.17 -3.95 17.13
CA LYS A 179 -31.93 -4.95 16.36
C LYS A 179 -33.30 -4.44 15.89
N GLY A 180 -33.96 -3.62 16.68
CA GLY A 180 -35.24 -3.02 16.30
C GLY A 180 -35.14 -2.02 15.14
N ILE A 181 -34.03 -1.29 15.07
CA ILE A 181 -33.78 -0.29 14.03
C ILE A 181 -33.43 -0.99 12.71
N GLN A 182 -32.64 -2.07 12.76
CA GLN A 182 -32.27 -2.87 11.59
C GLN A 182 -33.47 -3.52 10.93
N LYS A 183 -34.46 -3.99 11.72
CA LYS A 183 -35.70 -4.59 11.18
C LYS A 183 -36.46 -3.57 10.36
N GLY A 184 -36.63 -2.36 10.87
CA GLY A 184 -37.33 -1.28 10.17
C GLY A 184 -36.67 -0.86 8.85
N LEU A 185 -35.32 -0.86 8.78
CA LEU A 185 -34.57 -0.53 7.55
C LEU A 185 -34.68 -1.62 6.47
N ASN A 186 -34.82 -2.89 6.87
CA ASN A 186 -34.96 -4.00 5.92
C ASN A 186 -36.38 -4.16 5.40
N GLU A 187 -37.38 -3.70 6.14
CA GLU A 187 -38.79 -3.73 5.73
C GLU A 187 -39.21 -2.53 4.84
N SER A 188 -38.34 -1.50 4.75
CA SER A 188 -38.53 -0.30 3.92
C SER A 188 -37.83 -0.35 2.55
N ARG A 189 -37.21 -1.49 2.19
CA ARG A 189 -36.63 -1.77 0.87
C ARG A 189 -37.48 -2.83 0.17
#